data_7c10ecca60f2e52588c90f746ee55848
#
_entry.id   7c10ecca60f2e52588c90f746ee55848
#
_cell.length_a   1.000
_cell.length_b   1.000
_cell.length_c   1.000
_cell.angle_alpha   90.00
_cell.angle_beta   90.00
_cell.angle_gamma   90.00
#
_symmetry.space_group_name_H-M   'P 1'
#
loop_
_entity.id
_entity.type
_entity.pdbx_description
1 polymer ?
#
loop_
_entity_poly.entity_id
_entity_poly.type
_entity_poly.pdbx_seq_one_letter_code
_entity_poly.pdbx_strand_id
1 'polypeptide(L)'
;MGEAKESPVYNIPSGEFYPRRAVSLLNVYLMALYGQGDWVIGYQNRQIFLNRKLIKERDIDADEMRNRAASFLIQMTGVQDVYTSQRLLLSNGTDRVAAMRNGYYPKLSGDLVLDLCPGWEVVYEDANDTREYVRVNAVPAPCFILAHDVKPVRITSPVRATAIAPTVSRLLRIRSPNGSADAPLPEIQY
;
A
#
# COMPACT_ATOMS: atom_id res chain seq x y z
N MET A 1 -25.08 -4.63 6.76
CA MET A 1 -25.05 -5.16 5.39
C MET A 1 -25.55 -4.05 4.48
N GLY A 2 -24.65 -3.32 3.86
CA GLY A 2 -24.99 -2.27 2.88
C GLY A 2 -24.63 -2.80 1.51
N GLU A 3 -25.64 -3.12 0.71
CA GLU A 3 -25.46 -3.41 -0.71
C GLU A 3 -24.75 -2.24 -1.37
N ALA A 4 -23.63 -2.52 -2.04
CA ALA A 4 -22.98 -1.56 -2.90
C ALA A 4 -23.94 -1.26 -4.06
N LYS A 5 -24.63 -0.11 -4.00
CA LYS A 5 -25.38 0.40 -5.14
C LYS A 5 -24.40 0.66 -6.28
N GLU A 6 -24.53 -0.11 -7.34
CA GLU A 6 -23.89 0.18 -8.62
C GLU A 6 -24.22 1.62 -9.01
N SER A 7 -23.18 2.41 -9.24
CA SER A 7 -23.37 3.77 -9.75
C SER A 7 -23.62 3.68 -11.26
N PRO A 8 -24.80 4.06 -11.77
CA PRO A 8 -25.18 3.79 -13.15
C PRO A 8 -24.55 4.71 -14.20
N VAL A 9 -23.61 5.57 -13.82
CA VAL A 9 -23.18 6.68 -14.70
C VAL A 9 -21.77 6.50 -15.28
N TYR A 10 -20.93 5.62 -14.73
CA TYR A 10 -19.59 5.41 -15.29
C TYR A 10 -19.32 3.91 -15.42
N ASN A 11 -19.15 3.47 -16.66
CA ASN A 11 -18.69 2.11 -16.99
C ASN A 11 -17.20 1.99 -16.62
N ILE A 12 -16.89 2.04 -15.32
CA ILE A 12 -15.54 1.81 -14.82
C ILE A 12 -15.31 0.30 -14.92
N PRO A 13 -14.30 -0.14 -15.67
CA PRO A 13 -13.95 -1.57 -15.70
C PRO A 13 -13.73 -2.06 -14.27
N SER A 14 -14.52 -3.06 -13.88
CA SER A 14 -14.42 -3.68 -12.57
C SER A 14 -14.05 -5.15 -12.72
N GLY A 15 -13.43 -5.72 -11.72
CA GLY A 15 -13.02 -7.12 -11.72
C GLY A 15 -12.41 -7.52 -10.39
N GLU A 16 -11.95 -8.74 -10.31
CA GLU A 16 -11.34 -9.31 -9.13
C GLU A 16 -9.84 -9.54 -9.37
N PHE A 17 -9.02 -9.10 -8.43
CA PHE A 17 -7.59 -9.37 -8.39
C PHE A 17 -7.29 -10.35 -7.26
N TYR A 18 -6.63 -11.45 -7.60
CA TYR A 18 -6.29 -12.54 -6.67
C TYR A 18 -4.80 -12.54 -6.35
N PRO A 19 -4.36 -12.00 -5.21
CA PRO A 19 -2.95 -11.89 -4.85
C PRO A 19 -2.21 -13.22 -4.82
N ARG A 20 -2.84 -14.28 -4.30
CA ARG A 20 -2.23 -15.62 -4.23
C ARG A 20 -1.91 -16.17 -5.63
N ARG A 21 -2.84 -15.98 -6.56
CA ARG A 21 -2.63 -16.43 -7.96
C ARG A 21 -1.54 -15.61 -8.63
N ALA A 22 -1.52 -14.29 -8.41
CA ALA A 22 -0.49 -13.42 -8.93
C ALA A 22 0.91 -13.80 -8.41
N VAL A 23 1.04 -14.07 -7.11
CA VAL A 23 2.29 -14.55 -6.48
C VAL A 23 2.72 -15.90 -7.08
N SER A 24 1.80 -16.85 -7.21
CA SER A 24 2.11 -18.18 -7.76
C SER A 24 2.57 -18.10 -9.22
N LEU A 25 1.87 -17.31 -10.06
CA LEU A 25 2.25 -17.11 -11.46
C LEU A 25 3.59 -16.39 -11.59
N LEU A 26 3.84 -15.36 -10.76
CA LEU A 26 5.13 -14.69 -10.73
C LEU A 26 6.26 -15.65 -10.32
N ASN A 27 6.03 -16.50 -9.32
CA ASN A 27 7.04 -17.48 -8.90
C ASN A 27 7.37 -18.47 -10.03
N VAL A 28 6.36 -18.97 -10.75
CA VAL A 28 6.56 -19.85 -11.92
C VAL A 28 7.35 -19.11 -13.02
N TYR A 29 7.01 -17.86 -13.30
CA TYR A 29 7.74 -17.04 -14.27
C TYR A 29 9.21 -16.86 -13.88
N LEU A 30 9.49 -16.55 -12.61
CA LEU A 30 10.86 -16.39 -12.12
C LEU A 30 11.62 -17.72 -12.09
N MET A 31 10.95 -18.86 -11.82
CA MET A 31 11.55 -20.19 -11.95
C MET A 31 11.95 -20.50 -13.37
N ALA A 32 11.17 -20.09 -14.36
CA ALA A 32 11.51 -20.27 -15.78
C ALA A 32 12.76 -19.48 -16.19
N LEU A 33 13.02 -18.33 -15.58
CA LEU A 33 14.17 -17.47 -15.89
C LEU A 33 15.42 -17.82 -15.08
N TYR A 34 15.27 -18.15 -13.81
CA TYR A 34 16.37 -18.24 -12.83
C TYR A 34 16.53 -19.64 -12.22
N GLY A 35 15.72 -20.61 -12.69
CA GLY A 35 15.74 -21.98 -12.18
C GLY A 35 14.85 -22.20 -10.96
N GLN A 36 14.77 -23.45 -10.54
CA GLN A 36 13.92 -23.89 -9.43
C GLN A 36 14.23 -23.15 -8.13
N GLY A 37 13.17 -22.67 -7.45
CA GLY A 37 13.27 -21.99 -6.17
C GLY A 37 12.00 -21.24 -5.80
N ASP A 38 11.87 -20.90 -4.53
CA ASP A 38 10.82 -20.05 -4.00
C ASP A 38 11.27 -18.57 -4.07
N TRP A 39 11.10 -17.97 -5.24
CA TRP A 39 11.55 -16.60 -5.52
C TRP A 39 10.67 -15.54 -4.89
N VAL A 40 9.38 -15.86 -4.65
CA VAL A 40 8.40 -14.94 -4.06
C VAL A 40 7.99 -15.46 -2.70
N ILE A 41 8.24 -14.66 -1.65
CA ILE A 41 7.88 -15.01 -0.27
C ILE A 41 6.39 -14.81 -0.02
N GLY A 42 5.79 -13.75 -0.60
CA GLY A 42 4.37 -13.49 -0.41
C GLY A 42 3.92 -12.10 -0.87
N TYR A 43 2.65 -11.84 -0.56
CA TYR A 43 1.96 -10.58 -0.82
C TYR A 43 1.34 -10.05 0.48
N GLN A 44 1.53 -8.77 0.75
CA GLN A 44 0.89 -8.08 1.87
C GLN A 44 0.70 -6.60 1.53
N ASN A 45 -0.48 -6.05 1.79
CA ASN A 45 -0.76 -4.62 1.62
C ASN A 45 -0.33 -4.07 0.25
N ARG A 46 -0.68 -4.76 -0.84
CA ARG A 46 -0.30 -4.43 -2.22
C ARG A 46 1.21 -4.42 -2.48
N GLN A 47 1.97 -5.12 -1.66
CA GLN A 47 3.40 -5.28 -1.83
C GLN A 47 3.74 -6.76 -2.03
N ILE A 48 4.70 -7.01 -2.91
CA ILE A 48 5.26 -8.35 -3.14
C ILE A 48 6.68 -8.39 -2.58
N PHE A 49 6.96 -9.45 -1.85
CA PHE A 49 8.24 -9.69 -1.21
C PHE A 49 8.98 -10.79 -1.96
N LEU A 50 10.15 -10.46 -2.49
CA LEU A 50 11.05 -11.42 -3.13
C LEU A 50 11.96 -12.09 -2.11
N ASN A 51 12.43 -13.28 -2.42
CA ASN A 51 13.37 -14.02 -1.59
C ASN A 51 14.80 -13.45 -1.76
N ARG A 52 15.09 -12.38 -1.05
CA ARG A 52 16.38 -11.68 -1.10
C ARG A 52 17.56 -12.59 -0.72
N LYS A 53 17.31 -13.59 0.13
CA LYS A 53 18.35 -14.56 0.51
C LYS A 53 18.70 -15.45 -0.69
N LEU A 54 17.71 -16.03 -1.35
CA LEU A 54 17.90 -16.88 -2.53
C LEU A 54 18.52 -16.10 -3.69
N ILE A 55 18.09 -14.86 -3.93
CA ILE A 55 18.64 -13.96 -4.94
C ILE A 55 20.15 -13.77 -4.73
N LYS A 56 20.55 -13.50 -3.49
CA LYS A 56 21.94 -13.33 -3.12
C LYS A 56 22.74 -14.64 -3.23
N GLU A 57 22.19 -15.77 -2.78
CA GLU A 57 22.83 -17.09 -2.85
C GLU A 57 23.09 -17.55 -4.29
N ARG A 58 22.25 -17.13 -5.22
CA ARG A 58 22.35 -17.47 -6.65
C ARG A 58 23.12 -16.43 -7.46
N ASP A 59 23.64 -15.38 -6.81
CA ASP A 59 24.38 -14.27 -7.43
C ASP A 59 23.59 -13.60 -8.59
N ILE A 60 22.28 -13.40 -8.36
CA ILE A 60 21.39 -12.78 -9.33
C ILE A 60 21.31 -11.29 -9.06
N ASP A 61 21.30 -10.47 -10.12
CA ASP A 61 21.05 -9.05 -10.02
C ASP A 61 19.62 -8.80 -9.54
N ALA A 62 19.51 -8.25 -8.32
CA ALA A 62 18.23 -8.02 -7.67
C ALA A 62 17.42 -6.92 -8.37
N ASP A 63 18.06 -5.91 -8.99
CA ASP A 63 17.39 -4.84 -9.71
C ASP A 63 16.84 -5.36 -11.05
N GLU A 64 17.62 -6.17 -11.75
CA GLU A 64 17.14 -6.84 -12.96
C GLU A 64 15.93 -7.73 -12.66
N MET A 65 16.01 -8.56 -11.62
CA MET A 65 14.88 -9.43 -11.22
C MET A 65 13.65 -8.61 -10.86
N ARG A 66 13.77 -7.53 -10.09
CA ARG A 66 12.65 -6.64 -9.77
C ARG A 66 12.01 -6.03 -11.02
N ASN A 67 12.82 -5.58 -11.96
CA ASN A 67 12.33 -5.00 -13.22
C ASN A 67 11.61 -6.04 -14.09
N ARG A 68 12.11 -7.27 -14.19
CA ARG A 68 11.44 -8.37 -14.89
C ARG A 68 10.13 -8.76 -14.22
N ALA A 69 10.14 -8.87 -12.89
CA ALA A 69 8.93 -9.14 -12.12
C ALA A 69 7.87 -8.04 -12.28
N ALA A 70 8.27 -6.77 -12.26
CA ALA A 70 7.37 -5.65 -12.50
C ALA A 70 6.78 -5.69 -13.92
N SER A 71 7.60 -5.96 -14.94
CA SER A 71 7.15 -6.08 -16.32
C SER A 71 6.20 -7.27 -16.55
N PHE A 72 6.32 -8.33 -15.78
CA PHE A 72 5.39 -9.45 -15.80
C PHE A 72 4.06 -9.08 -15.15
N LEU A 73 4.10 -8.49 -13.94
CA LEU A 73 2.93 -8.18 -13.15
C LEU A 73 2.03 -7.10 -13.78
N ILE A 74 2.61 -6.12 -14.47
CA ILE A 74 1.84 -5.05 -15.14
C ILE A 74 0.94 -5.59 -16.26
N GLN A 75 1.22 -6.79 -16.77
CA GLN A 75 0.40 -7.45 -17.79
C GLN A 75 -0.82 -8.16 -17.19
N MET A 76 -0.89 -8.28 -15.86
CA MET A 76 -2.02 -8.91 -15.20
C MET A 76 -3.23 -7.99 -15.19
N THR A 77 -4.39 -8.55 -15.43
CA THR A 77 -5.65 -7.82 -15.39
C THR A 77 -5.89 -7.22 -14.01
N GLY A 78 -6.26 -5.94 -13.95
CA GLY A 78 -6.49 -5.22 -12.69
C GLY A 78 -5.25 -4.53 -12.12
N VAL A 79 -4.08 -4.75 -12.69
CA VAL A 79 -2.86 -4.02 -12.32
C VAL A 79 -2.72 -2.79 -13.20
N GLN A 80 -2.71 -1.61 -12.58
CA GLN A 80 -2.55 -0.32 -13.25
C GLN A 80 -1.08 0.02 -13.45
N ASP A 81 -0.26 -0.19 -12.42
CA ASP A 81 1.18 0.03 -12.45
C ASP A 81 1.88 -0.83 -11.39
N VAL A 82 3.19 -1.03 -11.56
CA VAL A 82 4.04 -1.73 -10.59
C VAL A 82 5.31 -0.92 -10.36
N TYR A 83 5.53 -0.57 -9.10
CA TYR A 83 6.70 0.20 -8.70
C TYR A 83 7.74 -0.71 -8.05
N THR A 84 8.92 -0.78 -8.64
CA THR A 84 10.10 -1.30 -7.94
C THR A 84 10.52 -0.29 -6.87
N SER A 85 11.24 -0.75 -5.85
CA SER A 85 11.79 0.12 -4.80
C SER A 85 12.56 1.31 -5.36
N GLN A 86 13.39 1.07 -6.38
CA GLN A 86 14.17 2.11 -7.04
C GLN A 86 13.27 3.11 -7.80
N ARG A 87 12.34 2.61 -8.62
CA ARG A 87 11.39 3.46 -9.35
C ARG A 87 10.55 4.31 -8.41
N LEU A 88 10.09 3.75 -7.28
CA LEU A 88 9.29 4.46 -6.29
C LEU A 88 10.07 5.61 -5.65
N LEU A 89 11.33 5.37 -5.26
CA LEU A 89 12.17 6.39 -4.62
C LEU A 89 12.57 7.53 -5.56
N LEU A 90 12.78 7.23 -6.84
CA LEU A 90 13.19 8.21 -7.86
C LEU A 90 11.99 8.92 -8.54
N SER A 91 10.78 8.47 -8.31
CA SER A 91 9.60 8.98 -9.00
C SER A 91 9.16 10.35 -8.46
N ASN A 92 9.04 11.33 -9.34
CA ASN A 92 8.37 12.62 -9.10
C ASN A 92 6.90 12.52 -9.52
N GLY A 93 6.20 11.51 -9.01
CA GLY A 93 4.87 11.16 -9.47
C GLY A 93 3.74 11.98 -8.85
N THR A 94 2.52 11.55 -9.17
CA THR A 94 1.26 12.08 -8.62
C THR A 94 1.23 11.99 -7.09
N ASP A 95 0.29 12.68 -6.44
CA ASP A 95 0.06 12.62 -4.98
C ASP A 95 -0.07 11.17 -4.47
N ARG A 96 -0.62 10.27 -5.29
CA ARG A 96 -0.74 8.84 -4.97
C ARG A 96 0.61 8.15 -4.89
N VAL A 97 1.50 8.40 -5.85
CA VAL A 97 2.88 7.87 -5.84
C VAL A 97 3.68 8.47 -4.70
N ALA A 98 3.50 9.76 -4.44
CA ALA A 98 4.12 10.43 -3.30
C ALA A 98 3.68 9.80 -1.95
N ALA A 99 2.40 9.46 -1.80
CA ALA A 99 1.88 8.76 -0.62
C ALA A 99 2.49 7.36 -0.47
N MET A 100 2.61 6.59 -1.57
CA MET A 100 3.26 5.28 -1.57
C MET A 100 4.75 5.40 -1.17
N ARG A 101 5.47 6.38 -1.74
CA ARG A 101 6.87 6.66 -1.42
C ARG A 101 7.05 7.04 0.04
N ASN A 102 6.19 7.90 0.58
CA ASN A 102 6.24 8.33 1.98
C ASN A 102 5.97 7.19 2.97
N GLY A 103 5.19 6.19 2.57
CA GLY A 103 4.96 4.96 3.34
C GLY A 103 6.02 3.88 3.12
N TYR A 104 6.95 4.07 2.19
CA TYR A 104 7.96 3.07 1.86
C TYR A 104 9.15 3.11 2.82
N TYR A 105 9.48 1.97 3.42
CA TYR A 105 10.67 1.79 4.25
C TYR A 105 11.50 0.60 3.75
N PRO A 106 12.72 0.80 3.23
CA PRO A 106 13.49 -0.24 2.49
C PRO A 106 13.70 -1.57 3.22
N LYS A 107 13.75 -1.55 4.57
CA LYS A 107 13.97 -2.76 5.37
C LYS A 107 12.70 -3.57 5.63
N LEU A 108 11.52 -2.92 5.60
CA LEU A 108 10.24 -3.54 5.95
C LEU A 108 9.29 -3.64 4.76
N SER A 109 9.43 -2.76 3.78
CA SER A 109 8.58 -2.76 2.59
C SER A 109 8.99 -3.83 1.59
N GLY A 110 8.02 -4.27 0.80
CA GLY A 110 8.21 -5.23 -0.29
C GLY A 110 9.14 -4.72 -1.40
N ASP A 111 9.56 -5.62 -2.24
CA ASP A 111 10.43 -5.31 -3.39
C ASP A 111 9.66 -4.68 -4.55
N LEU A 112 8.37 -4.96 -4.62
CA LEU A 112 7.44 -4.43 -5.62
C LEU A 112 6.19 -3.89 -4.92
N VAL A 113 5.70 -2.73 -5.35
CA VAL A 113 4.44 -2.13 -4.90
C VAL A 113 3.48 -2.11 -6.06
N LEU A 114 2.32 -2.74 -5.90
CA LEU A 114 1.28 -2.81 -6.92
C LEU A 114 0.33 -1.64 -6.79
N ASP A 115 0.09 -0.96 -7.89
CA ASP A 115 -1.01 -0.03 -8.05
C ASP A 115 -2.12 -0.73 -8.85
N LEU A 116 -3.25 -0.96 -8.18
CA LEU A 116 -4.37 -1.68 -8.77
C LEU A 116 -5.39 -0.68 -9.33
N CYS A 117 -6.08 -1.10 -10.39
CA CYS A 117 -7.10 -0.29 -11.03
C CYS A 117 -8.23 0.04 -10.06
N PRO A 118 -8.66 1.32 -9.99
CA PRO A 118 -9.84 1.70 -9.21
C PRO A 118 -11.09 0.93 -9.66
N GLY A 119 -11.96 0.59 -8.70
CA GLY A 119 -13.15 -0.21 -8.97
C GLY A 119 -12.94 -1.71 -8.95
N TRP A 120 -11.69 -2.16 -8.84
CA TRP A 120 -11.33 -3.56 -8.68
C TRP A 120 -11.44 -4.02 -7.23
N GLU A 121 -11.69 -5.30 -7.04
CA GLU A 121 -11.76 -5.96 -5.74
C GLU A 121 -10.56 -6.89 -5.57
N VAL A 122 -9.84 -6.76 -4.45
CA VAL A 122 -8.79 -7.68 -4.07
C VAL A 122 -9.41 -8.80 -3.25
N VAL A 123 -9.31 -10.04 -3.75
CA VAL A 123 -9.86 -11.24 -3.12
C VAL A 123 -8.73 -12.08 -2.55
N TYR A 124 -8.64 -12.18 -1.23
CA TYR A 124 -7.50 -12.83 -0.58
C TYR A 124 -7.57 -14.35 -0.55
N GLU A 125 -8.71 -14.95 -0.90
CA GLU A 125 -8.92 -16.41 -0.90
C GLU A 125 -8.50 -17.04 0.46
N ASP A 126 -8.75 -16.33 1.55
CA ASP A 126 -8.51 -16.78 2.91
C ASP A 126 -9.79 -17.44 3.51
N ALA A 127 -9.67 -17.98 4.73
CA ALA A 127 -10.78 -18.63 5.41
C ALA A 127 -11.98 -17.70 5.69
N ASN A 128 -11.76 -16.38 5.65
CA ASN A 128 -12.78 -15.36 5.92
C ASN A 128 -13.33 -14.71 4.64
N ASP A 129 -12.91 -15.17 3.46
CA ASP A 129 -13.23 -14.53 2.17
C ASP A 129 -12.99 -13.01 2.20
N THR A 130 -11.82 -12.60 2.74
CA THR A 130 -11.46 -11.20 2.90
C THR A 130 -11.36 -10.52 1.55
N ARG A 131 -12.06 -9.39 1.41
CA ARG A 131 -12.14 -8.60 0.18
C ARG A 131 -11.84 -7.14 0.46
N GLU A 132 -11.09 -6.50 -0.42
CA GLU A 132 -10.71 -5.10 -0.33
C GLU A 132 -11.02 -4.37 -1.64
N TYR A 133 -11.87 -3.34 -1.59
CA TYR A 133 -12.13 -2.50 -2.76
C TYR A 133 -11.01 -1.51 -3.02
N VAL A 134 -10.54 -1.46 -4.26
CA VAL A 134 -9.57 -0.46 -4.71
C VAL A 134 -10.31 0.85 -5.01
N ARG A 135 -10.08 1.86 -4.16
CA ARG A 135 -10.75 3.16 -4.25
C ARG A 135 -9.85 4.23 -4.84
N VAL A 136 -10.44 5.15 -5.57
CA VAL A 136 -9.73 6.33 -6.12
C VAL A 136 -9.39 7.31 -5.00
N ASN A 137 -10.34 7.53 -4.08
CA ASN A 137 -10.24 8.55 -3.05
C ASN A 137 -10.23 7.92 -1.65
N ALA A 138 -9.50 8.55 -0.74
CA ALA A 138 -9.60 8.22 0.67
C ALA A 138 -11.02 8.49 1.17
N VAL A 139 -11.60 7.52 1.89
CA VAL A 139 -12.89 7.69 2.55
C VAL A 139 -12.62 8.28 3.92
N PRO A 140 -13.21 9.45 4.24
CA PRO A 140 -13.08 10.00 5.58
C PRO A 140 -13.59 9.03 6.63
N ALA A 141 -12.79 8.77 7.64
CA ALA A 141 -13.17 7.96 8.79
C ALA A 141 -13.20 8.84 10.05
N PRO A 142 -14.14 8.60 10.99
CA PRO A 142 -14.13 9.32 12.25
C PRO A 142 -12.88 8.94 13.05
N CYS A 143 -12.26 9.95 13.68
CA CYS A 143 -11.15 9.77 14.60
C CYS A 143 -11.56 10.32 15.98
N PHE A 144 -11.36 9.52 17.01
CA PHE A 144 -11.63 9.91 18.39
C PHE A 144 -10.33 9.93 19.18
N ILE A 145 -10.03 11.06 19.81
CA ILE A 145 -8.87 11.23 20.69
C ILE A 145 -9.39 11.51 22.10
N LEU A 146 -9.07 10.62 23.04
CA LEU A 146 -9.39 10.77 24.44
C LEU A 146 -8.09 11.01 25.23
N ALA A 147 -8.04 12.12 25.98
CA ALA A 147 -6.91 12.43 26.86
C ALA A 147 -7.42 13.18 28.10
N HIS A 148 -6.65 13.12 29.21
CA HIS A 148 -7.10 13.57 30.53
C HIS A 148 -7.43 15.06 30.55
N ASP A 149 -6.59 15.92 30.02
CA ASP A 149 -6.71 17.37 30.14
C ASP A 149 -7.20 18.06 28.85
N VAL A 150 -7.84 17.31 27.95
CA VAL A 150 -8.31 17.86 26.68
C VAL A 150 -9.76 18.28 26.79
N LYS A 151 -10.04 19.53 26.42
CA LYS A 151 -11.42 20.01 26.34
C LYS A 151 -12.16 19.33 25.20
N PRO A 152 -13.43 18.96 25.41
CA PRO A 152 -14.24 18.39 24.33
C PRO A 152 -14.32 19.36 23.14
N VAL A 153 -13.91 18.86 21.96
CA VAL A 153 -13.98 19.60 20.71
C VAL A 153 -14.42 18.67 19.60
N ARG A 154 -15.24 19.16 18.69
CA ARG A 154 -15.64 18.45 17.48
C ARG A 154 -15.12 19.20 16.26
N ILE A 155 -14.20 18.57 15.52
CA ILE A 155 -13.67 19.09 14.28
C ILE A 155 -14.48 18.47 13.14
N THR A 156 -15.17 19.30 12.35
CA THR A 156 -16.02 18.85 11.24
C THR A 156 -15.33 18.95 9.89
N SER A 157 -14.26 19.73 9.80
CA SER A 157 -13.42 19.79 8.60
C SER A 157 -12.57 18.52 8.46
N PRO A 158 -12.35 18.00 7.24
CA PRO A 158 -11.44 16.89 7.04
C PRO A 158 -10.01 17.23 7.49
N VAL A 159 -9.42 16.35 8.25
CA VAL A 159 -8.03 16.46 8.71
C VAL A 159 -7.18 15.32 8.11
N ARG A 160 -5.90 15.57 7.92
CA ARG A 160 -4.98 14.56 7.40
C ARG A 160 -4.59 13.59 8.52
N ALA A 161 -4.58 12.29 8.21
CA ALA A 161 -4.17 11.26 9.17
C ALA A 161 -2.72 11.47 9.67
N THR A 162 -1.87 12.11 8.89
CA THR A 162 -0.49 12.48 9.23
C THR A 162 -0.39 13.48 10.39
N ALA A 163 -1.46 14.24 10.68
CA ALA A 163 -1.54 15.15 11.83
C ALA A 163 -1.80 14.42 13.17
N ILE A 164 -2.18 13.14 13.15
CA ILE A 164 -2.51 12.39 14.39
C ILE A 164 -1.27 12.20 15.26
N ALA A 165 -0.18 11.71 14.70
CA ALA A 165 1.04 11.44 15.45
C ALA A 165 1.63 12.69 16.13
N PRO A 166 1.79 13.85 15.47
CA PRO A 166 2.25 15.07 16.13
C PRO A 166 1.24 15.60 17.17
N THR A 167 -0.07 15.41 16.95
CA THR A 167 -1.10 15.79 17.94
C THR A 167 -0.96 14.95 19.22
N VAL A 168 -0.82 13.63 19.08
CA VAL A 168 -0.59 12.73 20.23
C VAL A 168 0.71 13.08 20.94
N SER A 169 1.80 13.35 20.20
CA SER A 169 3.07 13.76 20.78
C SER A 169 2.96 15.05 21.60
N ARG A 170 2.19 16.03 21.10
CA ARG A 170 1.91 17.26 21.82
C ARG A 170 1.14 17.00 23.12
N LEU A 171 0.11 16.15 23.08
CA LEU A 171 -0.66 15.77 24.25
C LEU A 171 0.20 15.05 25.30
N LEU A 172 1.13 14.22 24.87
CA LEU A 172 2.08 13.52 25.75
C LEU A 172 3.28 14.39 26.16
N ARG A 173 3.39 15.63 25.67
CA ARG A 173 4.51 16.56 25.90
C ARG A 173 5.86 15.95 25.53
N ILE A 174 5.89 15.17 24.45
CA ILE A 174 7.09 14.58 23.90
C ILE A 174 7.38 15.17 22.51
N ARG A 175 8.59 14.97 22.01
CA ARG A 175 8.97 15.41 20.67
C ARG A 175 8.17 14.67 19.62
N SER A 176 7.69 15.38 18.59
CA SER A 176 7.05 14.77 17.43
C SER A 176 8.02 13.82 16.70
N PRO A 177 7.49 12.75 16.09
CA PRO A 177 8.31 11.85 15.28
C PRO A 177 9.04 12.58 14.17
N ASN A 178 10.29 12.22 13.89
CA ASN A 178 11.12 12.87 12.86
C ASN A 178 10.51 12.81 11.45
N GLY A 179 9.68 11.78 11.17
CA GLY A 179 8.97 11.64 9.89
C GLY A 179 7.63 12.38 9.82
N SER A 180 7.27 13.16 10.83
CA SER A 180 6.00 13.88 10.89
C SER A 180 6.07 15.13 10.00
N ALA A 181 5.31 15.14 8.91
CA ALA A 181 5.29 16.25 7.94
C ALA A 181 4.28 17.33 8.32
N ASP A 182 3.21 16.97 9.04
CA ASP A 182 2.12 17.87 9.40
C ASP A 182 2.26 18.41 10.83
N ALA A 183 1.70 19.60 11.06
CA ALA A 183 1.59 20.17 12.40
C ALA A 183 0.52 19.45 13.23
N PRO A 184 0.61 19.50 14.57
CA PRO A 184 -0.48 19.05 15.45
C PRO A 184 -1.76 19.82 15.19
N LEU A 185 -2.92 19.16 15.38
CA LEU A 185 -4.23 19.80 15.24
C LEU A 185 -4.38 20.98 16.21
N PRO A 186 -4.57 22.22 15.72
CA PRO A 186 -4.58 23.41 16.57
C PRO A 186 -5.80 23.48 17.51
N GLU A 187 -6.91 22.84 17.10
CA GLU A 187 -8.16 22.82 17.86
C GLU A 187 -8.07 21.97 19.14
N ILE A 188 -7.14 21.03 19.19
CA ILE A 188 -6.93 20.18 20.38
C ILE A 188 -5.97 20.91 21.33
N GLN A 189 -6.53 21.51 22.35
CA GLN A 189 -5.81 22.28 23.37
C GLN A 189 -6.06 21.67 24.76
N TYR A 190 -5.08 21.87 25.67
CA TYR A 190 -5.20 21.48 27.07
C TYR A 190 -6.16 22.42 27.86
#